data_34b27a956f21d4c4e2aae81b1ea4b9fb
#
_entry.id   34b27a956f21d4c4e2aae81b1ea4b9fb
#
_cell.length_a   1.000
_cell.length_b   1.000
_cell.length_c   1.000
_cell.angle_alpha   90.00
_cell.angle_beta   90.00
_cell.angle_gamma   90.00
#
_symmetry.space_group_name_H-M   'P 1'
#
loop_
_entity.id
_entity.type
_entity.pdbx_description
1 polymer ?
#
loop_
_entity_poly.entity_id
_entity_poly.type
_entity_poly.pdbx_seq_one_letter_code
_entity_poly.pdbx_strand_id
1 'polypeptide(L)'
;MKKICTFFGLLISMCLLLNVGFSSLSVKGAAAGNTEQTSDSNFTNLIVFARFADENEFVNDIYQGVSVREIIDNSYNTAYYSVGDYYRNASSDKLRMNSLYLFDNGGSLQLKHERGYYAGYSADNPIGYKTSGEKAYRMYELRTDWSDAINKAIQDGNPITNYNGSQTYSYEDLD
;
A
#
# COMPACT_ATOMS: atom_id res chain seq x y z
N MET A 1 -24.27 29.55 0.19
CA MET A 1 -24.17 28.28 0.93
C MET A 1 -23.30 27.33 0.13
N LYS A 2 -22.02 27.21 0.50
CA LYS A 2 -21.06 26.33 -0.18
C LYS A 2 -21.35 24.89 0.24
N LYS A 3 -21.62 24.01 -0.74
CA LYS A 3 -21.79 22.59 -0.51
C LYS A 3 -20.45 22.04 -0.03
N ILE A 4 -20.41 21.60 1.20
CA ILE A 4 -19.34 20.75 1.72
C ILE A 4 -19.49 19.44 1.01
N CYS A 5 -18.70 19.23 -0.04
CA CYS A 5 -18.50 17.92 -0.62
C CYS A 5 -17.89 17.03 0.46
N THR A 6 -18.67 16.08 0.90
CA THR A 6 -18.28 15.02 1.82
C THR A 6 -17.18 14.22 1.16
N PHE A 7 -15.93 14.54 1.47
CA PHE A 7 -14.76 13.78 1.08
C PHE A 7 -14.64 12.55 1.99
N PHE A 8 -15.67 11.70 1.96
CA PHE A 8 -15.50 10.30 2.32
C PHE A 8 -15.12 9.57 1.04
N GLY A 9 -13.99 9.95 0.49
CA GLY A 9 -13.27 9.10 -0.44
C GLY A 9 -12.92 7.85 0.35
N LEU A 10 -13.56 6.78 -0.01
CA LEU A 10 -13.27 5.43 0.41
C LEU A 10 -11.77 5.21 0.20
N LEU A 11 -11.00 5.38 1.27
CA LEU A 11 -9.63 4.92 1.35
C LEU A 11 -9.71 3.40 1.34
N ILE A 12 -9.99 2.84 0.16
CA ILE A 12 -9.71 1.44 -0.09
C ILE A 12 -8.19 1.40 -0.15
N SER A 13 -7.57 1.28 1.03
CA SER A 13 -6.27 0.67 1.15
C SER A 13 -6.43 -0.74 0.56
N MET A 14 -6.28 -0.83 -0.76
CA MET A 14 -6.17 -2.10 -1.42
C MET A 14 -4.76 -2.60 -1.11
N CYS A 15 -4.59 -3.17 0.10
CA CYS A 15 -3.49 -4.06 0.40
C CYS A 15 -3.62 -5.24 -0.56
N LEU A 16 -3.20 -5.04 -1.81
CA LEU A 16 -2.82 -6.14 -2.68
C LEU A 16 -1.55 -6.70 -2.06
N LEU A 17 -1.73 -7.75 -1.26
CA LEU A 17 -0.66 -8.68 -0.95
C LEU A 17 -0.13 -9.16 -2.30
N LEU A 18 0.92 -8.51 -2.78
CA LEU A 18 1.79 -9.09 -3.78
C LEU A 18 2.35 -10.35 -3.13
N ASN A 19 1.77 -11.50 -3.45
CA ASN A 19 2.44 -12.77 -3.25
C ASN A 19 3.64 -12.80 -4.21
N VAL A 20 4.68 -12.10 -3.89
CA VAL A 20 6.01 -12.35 -4.40
C VAL A 20 6.43 -13.64 -3.72
N GLY A 21 6.37 -14.71 -4.49
CA GLY A 21 6.82 -16.05 -4.21
C GLY A 21 7.15 -16.39 -2.75
N PHE A 22 6.16 -16.66 -1.92
CA PHE A 22 6.40 -17.44 -0.72
C PHE A 22 6.77 -18.85 -1.18
N SER A 23 8.07 -19.13 -1.18
CA SER A 23 8.53 -20.50 -1.10
C SER A 23 7.82 -21.14 0.09
N SER A 24 7.04 -22.18 -0.20
CA SER A 24 6.25 -22.94 0.75
C SER A 24 7.06 -23.22 2.01
N LEU A 25 6.73 -22.54 3.12
CA LEU A 25 7.10 -22.98 4.46
C LEU A 25 6.39 -24.32 4.66
N SER A 26 7.12 -25.39 4.38
CA SER A 26 6.72 -26.74 4.74
C SER A 26 6.70 -26.83 6.25
N VAL A 27 5.54 -26.66 6.85
CA VAL A 27 5.33 -27.01 8.26
C VAL A 27 5.45 -28.52 8.37
N LYS A 28 6.66 -29.02 8.56
CA LYS A 28 6.86 -30.37 9.07
C LYS A 28 6.36 -30.36 10.50
N GLY A 29 5.23 -31.00 10.74
CA GLY A 29 4.81 -31.37 12.07
C GLY A 29 5.91 -32.20 12.73
N ALA A 30 6.70 -31.60 13.60
CA ALA A 30 7.63 -32.30 14.46
C ALA A 30 6.93 -32.51 15.81
N ALA A 31 6.93 -33.75 16.23
CA ALA A 31 6.48 -34.20 17.54
C ALA A 31 7.15 -33.43 18.67
N ALA A 32 6.41 -33.26 19.77
CA ALA A 32 6.75 -32.62 21.02
C ALA A 32 8.23 -32.73 21.43
N GLY A 33 8.89 -31.60 21.36
CA GLY A 33 10.11 -31.30 22.11
C GLY A 33 10.01 -29.83 22.48
N ASN A 34 9.87 -29.54 23.76
CA ASN A 34 9.86 -28.19 24.31
C ASN A 34 11.23 -27.52 24.05
N THR A 35 11.39 -26.92 22.93
CA THR A 35 12.33 -25.82 22.72
C THR A 35 11.47 -24.60 22.38
N GLU A 36 11.36 -23.68 23.32
CA GLU A 36 10.83 -22.36 23.07
C GLU A 36 11.67 -21.75 21.95
N GLN A 37 11.15 -21.80 20.72
CA GLN A 37 11.73 -21.08 19.61
C GLN A 37 11.30 -19.63 19.75
N THR A 38 12.04 -18.88 20.57
CA THR A 38 11.94 -17.43 20.68
C THR A 38 12.64 -16.78 19.48
N SER A 39 12.13 -17.00 18.29
CA SER A 39 12.49 -16.16 17.18
C SER A 39 11.42 -15.08 17.06
N ASP A 40 11.74 -13.88 17.51
CA ASP A 40 10.97 -12.71 17.18
C ASP A 40 10.92 -12.62 15.66
N SER A 41 9.73 -12.80 15.08
CA SER A 41 9.55 -12.71 13.63
C SER A 41 9.19 -11.27 13.29
N ASN A 42 10.06 -10.61 12.56
CA ASN A 42 9.77 -9.33 11.95
C ASN A 42 9.31 -9.58 10.52
N PHE A 43 8.29 -8.85 10.06
CA PHE A 43 7.94 -8.79 8.66
C PHE A 43 7.87 -7.34 8.21
N THR A 44 8.32 -7.12 7.00
CA THR A 44 8.32 -5.80 6.37
C THR A 44 7.23 -5.76 5.31
N ASN A 45 6.39 -4.72 5.34
CA ASN A 45 5.46 -4.44 4.26
C ASN A 45 5.88 -3.17 3.50
N LEU A 46 5.65 -3.16 2.20
CA LEU A 46 5.89 -2.00 1.37
C LEU A 46 4.58 -1.24 1.16
N ILE A 47 4.55 0.02 1.55
CA ILE A 47 3.44 0.94 1.31
C ILE A 47 3.78 1.78 0.09
N VAL A 48 2.85 1.80 -0.86
CA VAL A 48 2.96 2.59 -2.08
C VAL A 48 1.71 3.43 -2.22
N PHE A 49 1.89 4.73 -2.39
CA PHE A 49 0.80 5.63 -2.72
C PHE A 49 0.67 5.74 -4.23
N ALA A 50 -0.55 5.66 -4.73
CA ALA A 50 -0.79 5.88 -6.15
C ALA A 50 -1.99 6.81 -6.37
N ARG A 51 -1.91 7.59 -7.43
CA ARG A 51 -2.98 8.46 -7.92
C ARG A 51 -3.34 8.12 -9.36
N PHE A 52 -4.57 8.37 -9.72
CA PHE A 52 -4.99 8.25 -11.11
C PHE A 52 -4.45 9.42 -11.95
N ALA A 53 -4.49 9.27 -13.28
CA ALA A 53 -3.90 10.24 -14.21
C ALA A 53 -4.53 11.65 -14.12
N ASP A 54 -5.77 11.72 -13.68
CA ASP A 54 -6.56 12.95 -13.51
C ASP A 54 -6.48 13.56 -12.12
N GLU A 55 -5.68 12.99 -11.21
CA GLU A 55 -5.58 13.43 -9.83
C GLU A 55 -4.30 14.21 -9.55
N ASN A 56 -4.41 15.18 -8.66
CA ASN A 56 -3.26 15.90 -8.13
C ASN A 56 -2.47 15.05 -7.13
N GLU A 57 -1.22 15.44 -6.91
CA GLU A 57 -0.41 14.87 -5.83
C GLU A 57 -1.06 15.14 -4.47
N PHE A 58 -1.04 14.16 -3.59
CA PHE A 58 -1.74 14.23 -2.30
C PHE A 58 -0.91 13.76 -1.09
N VAL A 59 0.18 13.04 -1.33
CA VAL A 59 0.95 12.38 -0.24
C VAL A 59 1.50 13.38 0.76
N ASN A 60 1.81 14.59 0.29
CA ASN A 60 2.32 15.69 1.10
C ASN A 60 1.23 16.67 1.56
N ASP A 61 -0.03 16.43 1.21
CA ASP A 61 -1.13 17.27 1.66
C ASP A 61 -1.23 17.23 3.19
N ILE A 62 -1.55 18.37 3.76
CA ILE A 62 -1.68 18.53 5.20
C ILE A 62 -3.16 18.47 5.59
N TYR A 63 -3.51 17.51 6.42
CA TYR A 63 -4.82 17.38 7.02
C TYR A 63 -4.70 17.55 8.54
N GLN A 64 -5.35 18.55 9.10
CA GLN A 64 -5.29 18.88 10.53
C GLN A 64 -3.86 19.02 11.08
N GLY A 65 -2.95 19.57 10.27
CA GLY A 65 -1.56 19.81 10.67
C GLY A 65 -0.61 18.62 10.48
N VAL A 66 -1.11 17.49 9.96
CA VAL A 66 -0.33 16.26 9.74
C VAL A 66 -0.37 15.87 8.26
N SER A 67 0.73 15.42 7.70
CA SER A 67 0.76 14.98 6.30
C SER A 67 0.05 13.64 6.11
N VAL A 68 -0.46 13.40 4.90
CA VAL A 68 -1.14 12.13 4.56
C VAL A 68 -0.20 10.95 4.80
N ARG A 69 1.07 11.06 4.43
CA ARG A 69 2.06 9.98 4.67
C ARG A 69 2.24 9.66 6.15
N GLU A 70 2.23 10.68 7.00
CA GLU A 70 2.36 10.51 8.44
C GLU A 70 1.09 9.92 9.07
N ILE A 71 -0.09 10.32 8.58
CA ILE A 71 -1.36 9.71 9.00
C ILE A 71 -1.36 8.21 8.71
N ILE A 72 -0.89 7.82 7.53
CA ILE A 72 -0.82 6.41 7.14
C ILE A 72 0.24 5.68 7.96
N ASP A 73 1.42 6.27 8.16
CA ASP A 73 2.46 5.65 9.01
C ASP A 73 1.96 5.42 10.44
N ASN A 74 1.31 6.41 11.02
CA ASN A 74 0.71 6.27 12.34
C ASN A 74 -0.31 5.12 12.38
N SER A 75 -1.13 4.98 11.34
CA SER A 75 -2.14 3.92 11.26
C SER A 75 -1.54 2.53 11.14
N TYR A 76 -0.39 2.39 10.52
CA TYR A 76 0.27 1.10 10.31
C TYR A 76 1.29 0.77 11.40
N ASN A 77 2.15 1.71 11.79
CA ASN A 77 3.34 1.41 12.60
C ASN A 77 3.27 1.92 14.04
N THR A 78 2.81 3.15 14.28
CA THR A 78 3.17 3.87 15.51
C THR A 78 2.03 4.19 16.46
N ALA A 79 0.80 4.38 15.95
CA ALA A 79 -0.33 4.75 16.80
C ALA A 79 -0.80 3.59 17.67
N TYR A 80 -1.33 3.91 18.82
CA TYR A 80 -2.12 2.97 19.63
C TYR A 80 -3.33 2.50 18.80
N TYR A 81 -3.55 1.19 18.72
CA TYR A 81 -4.47 0.51 17.77
C TYR A 81 -4.03 0.53 16.30
N SER A 82 -2.75 0.78 16.00
CA SER A 82 -2.22 0.59 14.65
C SER A 82 -2.23 -0.89 14.25
N VAL A 83 -2.04 -1.15 12.96
CA VAL A 83 -1.90 -2.52 12.46
C VAL A 83 -0.72 -3.23 13.13
N GLY A 84 0.41 -2.53 13.28
CA GLY A 84 1.60 -3.04 13.99
C GLY A 84 1.33 -3.35 15.47
N ASP A 85 0.56 -2.48 16.14
CA ASP A 85 0.16 -2.72 17.54
C ASP A 85 -0.74 -3.96 17.66
N TYR A 86 -1.67 -4.16 16.71
CA TYR A 86 -2.50 -5.36 16.66
C TYR A 86 -1.65 -6.63 16.54
N TYR A 87 -0.71 -6.70 15.61
CA TYR A 87 0.13 -7.88 15.43
C TYR A 87 1.03 -8.14 16.65
N ARG A 88 1.61 -7.11 17.20
CA ARG A 88 2.42 -7.19 18.42
C ARG A 88 1.61 -7.78 19.58
N ASN A 89 0.42 -7.23 19.84
CA ASN A 89 -0.44 -7.68 20.94
C ASN A 89 -0.98 -9.09 20.70
N ALA A 90 -1.46 -9.39 19.50
CA ALA A 90 -2.00 -10.72 19.17
C ALA A 90 -0.95 -11.84 19.24
N SER A 91 0.31 -11.52 19.02
CA SER A 91 1.42 -12.47 19.06
C SER A 91 2.16 -12.50 20.40
N SER A 92 1.74 -11.72 21.40
CA SER A 92 2.48 -11.54 22.65
C SER A 92 3.92 -11.06 22.42
N ASP A 93 4.07 -9.98 21.65
CA ASP A 93 5.33 -9.34 21.23
C ASP A 93 6.26 -10.18 20.32
N LYS A 94 5.80 -11.34 19.83
CA LYS A 94 6.61 -12.22 18.97
C LYS A 94 6.64 -11.80 17.51
N LEU A 95 5.64 -11.05 17.05
CA LEU A 95 5.52 -10.59 15.66
C LEU A 95 5.51 -9.06 15.62
N ARG A 96 6.46 -8.49 14.89
CA ARG A 96 6.56 -7.04 14.69
C ARG A 96 6.45 -6.72 13.21
N MET A 97 5.65 -5.72 12.89
CA MET A 97 5.52 -5.22 11.54
C MET A 97 6.33 -3.93 11.40
N ASN A 98 7.07 -3.83 10.30
CA ASN A 98 7.73 -2.61 9.86
C ASN A 98 7.20 -2.23 8.48
N SER A 99 6.79 -0.97 8.29
CA SER A 99 6.33 -0.49 7.00
C SER A 99 7.38 0.41 6.37
N LEU A 100 7.77 0.08 5.16
CA LEU A 100 8.62 0.88 4.31
C LEU A 100 7.81 1.49 3.17
N TYR A 101 8.34 2.49 2.53
CA TYR A 101 7.63 3.31 1.55
C TYR A 101 8.41 3.43 0.26
N LEU A 102 7.72 3.29 -0.86
CA LEU A 102 8.23 3.65 -2.17
C LEU A 102 7.46 4.88 -2.68
N PHE A 103 8.19 5.94 -2.96
CA PHE A 103 7.68 7.18 -3.52
C PHE A 103 8.24 7.40 -4.93
N ASP A 104 7.51 8.10 -5.77
CA ASP A 104 8.03 8.66 -7.02
C ASP A 104 8.45 10.11 -6.76
N ASN A 105 9.76 10.37 -6.70
CA ASN A 105 10.31 11.68 -6.38
C ASN A 105 9.71 12.32 -5.11
N GLY A 106 9.44 11.51 -4.10
CA GLY A 106 8.83 11.94 -2.84
C GLY A 106 7.31 12.10 -2.87
N GLY A 107 6.66 11.75 -3.95
CA GLY A 107 5.21 11.79 -4.14
C GLY A 107 4.59 10.41 -4.39
N SER A 108 3.32 10.40 -4.78
CA SER A 108 2.60 9.19 -5.18
C SER A 108 2.97 8.77 -6.60
N LEU A 109 2.93 7.46 -6.88
CA LEU A 109 3.07 6.93 -8.22
C LEU A 109 1.82 7.28 -9.05
N GLN A 110 2.02 7.75 -10.29
CA GLN A 110 0.91 8.09 -11.17
C GLN A 110 0.53 6.90 -12.05
N LEU A 111 -0.74 6.50 -12.01
CA LEU A 111 -1.32 5.49 -12.87
C LEU A 111 -1.59 6.06 -14.26
N LYS A 112 -1.71 5.17 -15.25
CA LYS A 112 -1.83 5.52 -16.67
C LYS A 112 -3.16 6.16 -17.04
N HIS A 113 -4.26 5.72 -16.41
CA HIS A 113 -5.60 6.14 -16.76
C HIS A 113 -6.25 6.95 -15.64
N GLU A 114 -7.26 7.74 -16.04
CA GLU A 114 -8.12 8.49 -15.13
C GLU A 114 -8.97 7.55 -14.26
N ARG A 115 -9.38 8.01 -13.09
CA ARG A 115 -10.25 7.25 -12.17
C ARG A 115 -11.52 6.77 -12.86
N GLY A 116 -12.13 7.62 -13.68
CA GLY A 116 -13.36 7.32 -14.40
C GLY A 116 -13.24 6.13 -15.35
N TYR A 117 -12.06 5.88 -15.90
CA TYR A 117 -11.81 4.74 -16.78
C TYR A 117 -12.05 3.40 -16.08
N TYR A 118 -11.70 3.30 -14.80
CA TYR A 118 -11.87 2.08 -13.99
C TYR A 118 -13.21 1.99 -13.26
N ALA A 119 -14.09 2.99 -13.44
CA ALA A 119 -15.43 3.02 -12.87
C ALA A 119 -16.50 2.67 -13.92
N GLY A 120 -17.73 2.41 -13.46
CA GLY A 120 -18.85 2.13 -14.34
C GLY A 120 -19.25 3.35 -15.17
N TYR A 121 -19.73 3.12 -16.40
CA TYR A 121 -20.30 4.14 -17.26
C TYR A 121 -21.52 4.80 -16.60
N SER A 122 -21.58 6.12 -16.68
CA SER A 122 -22.76 6.92 -16.37
C SER A 122 -22.77 8.18 -17.24
N ALA A 123 -23.84 8.98 -17.16
CA ALA A 123 -23.88 10.28 -17.85
C ALA A 123 -22.75 11.22 -17.36
N ASP A 124 -22.38 11.10 -16.06
CA ASP A 124 -21.31 11.90 -15.45
C ASP A 124 -19.92 11.26 -15.65
N ASN A 125 -19.88 10.01 -16.10
CA ASN A 125 -18.63 9.26 -16.36
C ASN A 125 -18.71 8.56 -17.74
N PRO A 126 -18.60 9.30 -18.83
CA PRO A 126 -18.76 8.75 -20.19
C PRO A 126 -17.61 7.82 -20.62
N ILE A 127 -16.47 7.86 -19.94
CA ILE A 127 -15.31 7.00 -20.21
C ILE A 127 -15.36 5.66 -19.48
N GLY A 128 -16.33 5.47 -18.59
CA GLY A 128 -16.47 4.26 -17.77
C GLY A 128 -16.80 3.00 -18.57
N TYR A 129 -16.57 1.83 -17.96
CA TYR A 129 -16.90 0.54 -18.56
C TYR A 129 -18.42 0.33 -18.65
N LYS A 130 -18.88 -0.31 -19.74
CA LYS A 130 -20.31 -0.55 -20.01
C LYS A 130 -20.75 -1.98 -19.79
N THR A 131 -19.81 -2.92 -19.79
CA THR A 131 -20.09 -4.34 -19.68
C THR A 131 -19.24 -5.00 -18.59
N SER A 132 -19.66 -6.16 -18.11
CA SER A 132 -18.88 -6.96 -17.16
C SER A 132 -17.53 -7.42 -17.73
N GLY A 133 -17.49 -7.69 -19.04
CA GLY A 133 -16.24 -8.03 -19.74
C GLY A 133 -15.25 -6.88 -19.75
N GLU A 134 -15.71 -5.67 -20.08
CA GLU A 134 -14.90 -4.46 -20.00
C GLU A 134 -14.42 -4.19 -18.58
N LYS A 135 -15.30 -4.37 -17.58
CA LYS A 135 -14.92 -4.25 -16.16
C LYS A 135 -13.75 -5.18 -15.83
N ALA A 136 -13.89 -6.46 -16.16
CA ALA A 136 -12.86 -7.45 -15.88
C ALA A 136 -11.53 -7.11 -16.55
N TYR A 137 -11.57 -6.69 -17.80
CA TYR A 137 -10.39 -6.26 -18.55
C TYR A 137 -9.71 -5.05 -17.91
N ARG A 138 -10.48 -3.98 -17.61
CA ARG A 138 -9.93 -2.76 -17.01
C ARG A 138 -9.42 -2.96 -15.58
N MET A 139 -10.00 -3.89 -14.81
CA MET A 139 -9.44 -4.28 -13.52
C MET A 139 -8.11 -5.03 -13.67
N TYR A 140 -7.96 -5.81 -14.73
CA TYR A 140 -6.66 -6.41 -15.07
C TYR A 140 -5.64 -5.34 -15.47
N GLU A 141 -6.03 -4.39 -16.32
CA GLU A 141 -5.17 -3.25 -16.69
C GLU A 141 -4.75 -2.44 -15.47
N LEU A 142 -5.66 -2.14 -14.53
CA LEU A 142 -5.32 -1.44 -13.30
C LEU A 142 -4.21 -2.13 -12.52
N ARG A 143 -4.26 -3.45 -12.43
CA ARG A 143 -3.20 -4.24 -11.76
C ARG A 143 -1.87 -4.15 -12.51
N THR A 144 -1.92 -4.18 -13.83
CA THR A 144 -0.72 -4.03 -14.67
C THR A 144 -0.14 -2.63 -14.55
N ASP A 145 -0.96 -1.61 -14.66
CA ASP A 145 -0.55 -0.20 -14.53
C ASP A 145 0.08 0.07 -13.15
N TRP A 146 -0.47 -0.53 -12.11
CA TRP A 146 0.12 -0.47 -10.77
C TRP A 146 1.50 -1.10 -10.71
N SER A 147 1.63 -2.32 -11.24
CA SER A 147 2.91 -3.02 -11.29
C SER A 147 3.95 -2.26 -12.12
N ASP A 148 3.52 -1.71 -13.26
CA ASP A 148 4.39 -0.93 -14.15
C ASP A 148 4.85 0.38 -13.48
N ALA A 149 3.97 1.05 -12.74
CA ALA A 149 4.33 2.26 -11.99
C ALA A 149 5.36 1.98 -10.89
N ILE A 150 5.21 0.88 -10.16
CA ILE A 150 6.20 0.43 -9.16
C ILE A 150 7.54 0.12 -9.84
N ASN A 151 7.53 -0.70 -10.89
CA ASN A 151 8.74 -1.08 -11.61
C ASN A 151 9.45 0.15 -12.18
N LYS A 152 8.68 1.10 -12.71
CA LYS A 152 9.23 2.36 -13.21
C LYS A 152 9.89 3.18 -12.08
N ALA A 153 9.23 3.34 -10.95
CA ALA A 153 9.80 4.06 -9.82
C ALA A 153 11.13 3.44 -9.36
N ILE A 154 11.20 2.10 -9.34
CA ILE A 154 12.42 1.37 -9.02
C ILE A 154 13.51 1.61 -10.08
N GLN A 155 13.18 1.53 -11.36
CA GLN A 155 14.12 1.74 -12.48
C GLN A 155 14.63 3.19 -12.53
N ASP A 156 13.79 4.15 -12.15
CA ASP A 156 14.17 5.57 -12.05
C ASP A 156 15.07 5.85 -10.84
N GLY A 157 15.37 4.83 -10.02
CA GLY A 157 16.29 4.92 -8.88
C GLY A 157 15.67 5.52 -7.62
N ASN A 158 14.34 5.54 -7.52
CA ASN A 158 13.68 5.96 -6.29
C ASN A 158 13.97 4.97 -5.17
N PRO A 159 14.49 5.42 -4.01
CA PRO A 159 14.82 4.53 -2.92
C PRO A 159 13.57 4.07 -2.15
N ILE A 160 13.67 2.91 -1.53
CA ILE A 160 12.76 2.55 -0.44
C ILE A 160 13.16 3.31 0.80
N THR A 161 12.21 3.91 1.49
CA THR A 161 12.47 4.79 2.63
C THR A 161 11.51 4.52 3.78
N ASN A 162 11.78 5.10 4.95
CA ASN A 162 10.74 5.31 5.93
C ASN A 162 9.77 6.42 5.46
N TYR A 163 8.67 6.64 6.19
CA TYR A 163 7.59 7.55 5.75
C TYR A 163 8.05 8.99 5.48
N ASN A 164 9.07 9.47 6.18
CA ASN A 164 9.57 10.85 6.04
C ASN A 164 10.81 10.98 5.14
N GLY A 165 11.28 9.87 4.57
CA GLY A 165 12.44 9.85 3.69
C GLY A 165 13.80 10.04 4.38
N SER A 166 13.86 10.00 5.72
CA SER A 166 15.11 10.23 6.47
C SER A 166 16.05 9.02 6.48
N GLN A 167 15.53 7.83 6.16
CA GLN A 167 16.29 6.59 6.05
C GLN A 167 15.97 5.91 4.73
N THR A 168 16.99 5.35 4.10
CA THR A 168 16.90 4.53 2.88
C THR A 168 17.20 3.08 3.21
N TYR A 169 16.52 2.20 2.48
CA TYR A 169 16.63 0.75 2.61
C TYR A 169 16.94 0.15 1.25
N SER A 170 17.58 -1.01 1.21
CA SER A 170 17.75 -1.76 -0.01
C SER A 170 16.50 -2.58 -0.32
N TYR A 171 16.38 -3.06 -1.57
CA TYR A 171 15.30 -3.99 -1.92
C TYR A 171 15.45 -5.35 -1.23
N GLU A 172 16.65 -5.68 -0.77
CA GLU A 172 16.96 -6.88 0.00
C GLU A 172 16.40 -6.82 1.43
N ASP A 173 16.12 -5.61 1.94
CA ASP A 173 15.50 -5.41 3.26
C ASP A 173 13.98 -5.70 3.28
N LEU A 174 13.41 -6.07 2.13
CA LEU A 174 11.99 -6.46 1.99
C LEU A 174 11.74 -7.96 2.16
N ASP A 175 12.77 -8.79 2.29
CA ASP A 175 12.69 -10.26 2.42
C ASP A 175 12.39 -10.73 3.87
#